data_85cd56bbd6a2d20bbe8073cc2faa55f7
#
_entry.id   85cd56bbd6a2d20bbe8073cc2faa55f7
#
_cell.length_a   1.000
_cell.length_b   1.000
_cell.length_c   1.000
_cell.angle_alpha   90.00
_cell.angle_beta   90.00
_cell.angle_gamma   90.00
#
_symmetry.space_group_name_H-M   'P 1'
#
loop_
_entity.id
_entity.type
_entity.pdbx_description
1 polymer ?
#
loop_
_entity_poly.entity_id
_entity_poly.type
_entity_poly.pdbx_seq_one_letter_code
_entity_poly.pdbx_strand_id
1 'polypeptide(L)'
;MEKFETIVEIPQKVTVVLKKNMIHVEGPLGKTHKNFKKIPVSIEVKDKTILVKAQGTRKRDYAILHTVRSILKNLCEGVVGGYTFKMKIVYAHFPITVKTKDGQVLVENFQGERAPRVARIHGNTKVVSKG
;
A
#
# COMPACT_ATOMS: atom_id res chain seq x y z
N MET A 1 24.98 -11.70 -2.19
CA MET A 1 23.51 -11.87 -2.05
C MET A 1 23.01 -12.81 -3.14
N GLU A 2 22.24 -13.80 -2.76
CA GLU A 2 21.66 -14.70 -3.72
C GLU A 2 20.61 -14.02 -4.60
N LYS A 3 20.43 -14.51 -5.81
CA LYS A 3 19.50 -13.93 -6.78
C LYS A 3 18.04 -13.85 -6.29
N PHE A 4 17.65 -14.76 -5.41
CA PHE A 4 16.27 -14.86 -4.90
C PHE A 4 16.12 -14.36 -3.47
N GLU A 5 16.97 -13.42 -3.08
CA GLU A 5 16.90 -12.74 -1.80
C GLU A 5 16.98 -11.24 -2.02
N THR A 6 16.36 -10.47 -1.16
CA THR A 6 16.46 -9.01 -1.16
C THR A 6 16.42 -8.48 0.26
N ILE A 7 16.96 -7.29 0.44
CA ILE A 7 16.99 -6.62 1.74
C ILE A 7 16.29 -5.27 1.59
N VAL A 8 15.43 -4.96 2.56
CA VAL A 8 14.75 -3.65 2.63
C VAL A 8 15.28 -2.94 3.88
N GLU A 9 15.80 -1.75 3.70
CA GLU A 9 16.30 -0.95 4.82
C GLU A 9 15.13 -0.31 5.56
N ILE A 10 15.18 -0.36 6.90
CA ILE A 10 14.19 0.26 7.76
C ILE A 10 14.66 1.67 8.11
N PRO A 11 13.88 2.73 7.80
CA PRO A 11 14.23 4.09 8.21
C PRO A 11 14.36 4.22 9.73
N GLN A 12 15.16 5.18 10.18
CA GLN A 12 15.44 5.36 11.61
C GLN A 12 14.19 5.59 12.46
N LYS A 13 13.18 6.24 11.91
CA LYS A 13 11.97 6.60 12.65
C LYS A 13 10.87 5.53 12.54
N VAL A 14 11.18 4.38 11.98
CA VAL A 14 10.21 3.32 11.72
C VAL A 14 10.52 2.10 12.56
N THR A 15 9.47 1.52 13.16
CA THR A 15 9.54 0.26 13.88
C THR A 15 8.76 -0.79 13.09
N VAL A 16 9.38 -1.93 12.86
CA VAL A 16 8.77 -3.04 12.12
C VAL A 16 8.71 -4.26 13.03
N VAL A 17 7.54 -4.87 13.12
CA VAL A 17 7.33 -6.08 13.91
C VAL A 17 6.68 -7.14 13.03
N LEU A 18 7.24 -8.34 13.04
CA LEU A 18 6.68 -9.49 12.33
C LEU A 18 5.95 -10.39 13.33
N LYS A 19 4.64 -10.57 13.12
CA LYS A 19 3.84 -11.50 13.91
C LYS A 19 3.14 -12.47 12.98
N LYS A 20 3.48 -13.78 13.09
CA LYS A 20 2.94 -14.85 12.23
C LYS A 20 3.02 -14.42 10.76
N ASN A 21 3.02 -14.19 9.90
CA ASN A 21 3.07 -13.73 8.52
C ASN A 21 2.53 -12.31 8.30
N MET A 22 2.29 -11.56 9.39
CA MET A 22 1.80 -10.19 9.28
C MET A 22 2.89 -9.20 9.69
N ILE A 23 3.20 -8.27 8.81
CA ILE A 23 4.15 -7.20 9.07
C ILE A 23 3.39 -5.98 9.58
N HIS A 24 3.75 -5.52 10.77
CA HIS A 24 3.24 -4.28 11.34
C HIS A 24 4.33 -3.22 11.27
N VAL A 25 4.03 -2.09 10.67
CA VAL A 25 4.96 -0.97 10.51
C VAL A 25 4.41 0.24 11.24
N GLU A 26 5.22 0.82 12.11
CA GLU A 26 4.84 2.00 12.89
C GLU A 26 5.85 3.11 12.64
N GLY A 27 5.36 4.32 12.43
CA GLY A 27 6.20 5.49 12.19
C GLY A 27 5.55 6.78 12.66
N PRO A 28 6.20 7.93 12.41
CA PRO A 28 5.71 9.23 12.87
C PRO A 28 4.30 9.60 12.43
N LEU A 29 3.88 9.16 11.25
CA LEU A 29 2.55 9.47 10.73
C LEU A 29 1.47 8.48 11.11
N GLY A 30 1.83 7.31 11.62
CA GLY A 30 0.85 6.31 12.02
C GLY A 30 1.36 4.89 11.90
N LYS A 31 0.42 3.97 11.88
CA LYS A 31 0.69 2.54 11.83
C LYS A 31 0.02 1.92 10.61
N THR A 32 0.65 0.94 10.04
CA THR A 32 0.07 0.16 8.95
C THR A 32 0.51 -1.29 9.07
N HIS A 33 -0.17 -2.16 8.34
CA HIS A 33 0.15 -3.58 8.35
C HIS A 33 -0.18 -4.23 7.01
N LYS A 34 0.45 -5.37 6.76
CA LYS A 34 0.19 -6.16 5.58
C LYS A 34 0.32 -7.64 5.92
N ASN A 35 -0.62 -8.44 5.45
CA ASN A 35 -0.60 -9.88 5.66
C ASN A 35 0.06 -10.56 4.45
N PHE A 36 1.14 -11.29 4.70
CA PHE A 36 1.89 -12.02 3.67
C PHE A 36 1.65 -13.52 3.68
N LYS A 37 0.62 -13.99 4.38
CA LYS A 37 0.33 -15.43 4.50
C LYS A 37 0.16 -16.13 3.16
N LYS A 38 -0.48 -15.47 2.20
CA LYS A 38 -0.74 -16.05 0.88
C LYS A 38 0.37 -15.81 -0.13
N ILE A 39 1.41 -15.13 0.27
CA ILE A 39 2.53 -14.81 -0.61
C ILE A 39 3.68 -15.78 -0.35
N PRO A 40 4.21 -16.48 -1.37
CA PRO A 40 5.24 -17.51 -1.17
C PRO A 40 6.63 -16.89 -0.98
N VAL A 41 6.84 -16.21 0.15
CA VAL A 41 8.12 -15.64 0.53
C VAL A 41 8.37 -15.88 2.01
N SER A 42 9.66 -15.92 2.38
CA SER A 42 10.07 -15.94 3.78
C SER A 42 10.56 -14.55 4.16
N ILE A 43 10.10 -14.04 5.28
CA ILE A 43 10.44 -12.71 5.75
C ILE A 43 11.09 -12.80 7.13
N GLU A 44 12.25 -12.17 7.28
CA GLU A 44 12.93 -12.06 8.58
C GLU A 44 13.17 -10.57 8.86
N VAL A 45 12.87 -10.14 10.07
CA VAL A 45 13.11 -8.77 10.49
C VAL A 45 14.35 -8.75 11.39
N LYS A 46 15.32 -7.95 10.97
CA LYS A 46 16.54 -7.68 11.75
C LYS A 46 16.49 -6.23 12.22
N ASP A 47 17.35 -5.86 13.15
CA ASP A 47 17.29 -4.54 13.82
C ASP A 47 17.05 -3.35 12.90
N LYS A 48 17.70 -3.31 11.74
CA LYS A 48 17.56 -2.18 10.81
C LYS A 48 17.20 -2.60 9.39
N THR A 49 16.98 -3.89 9.16
CA THR A 49 16.69 -4.39 7.81
C THR A 49 15.65 -5.49 7.85
N ILE A 50 14.98 -5.66 6.72
CA ILE A 50 14.05 -6.76 6.50
C ILE A 50 14.63 -7.63 5.40
N LEU A 51 14.87 -8.91 5.70
CA LEU A 51 15.36 -9.85 4.72
C LEU A 51 14.19 -10.62 4.13
N VAL A 52 14.06 -10.64 2.82
CA VAL A 52 13.01 -11.34 2.09
C VAL A 52 13.64 -12.38 1.18
N LYS A 53 13.18 -13.62 1.30
CA LYS A 53 13.65 -14.73 0.47
C LYS A 53 12.49 -15.33 -0.30
N ALA A 54 12.68 -15.58 -1.59
CA ALA A 54 11.71 -16.30 -2.40
C ALA A 54 11.72 -17.80 -2.05
N GLN A 55 10.57 -18.45 -2.14
CA GLN A 55 10.47 -19.88 -1.84
C GLN A 55 10.81 -20.78 -3.01
N GLY A 56 11.03 -20.22 -4.21
CA GLY A 56 11.36 -20.97 -5.39
C GLY A 56 12.40 -20.25 -6.24
N THR A 57 12.75 -20.86 -7.36
CA THR A 57 13.79 -20.34 -8.26
C THR A 57 13.25 -20.01 -9.66
N ARG A 58 11.94 -19.96 -9.82
CA ARG A 58 11.30 -19.65 -11.09
C ARG A 58 11.24 -18.13 -11.32
N LYS A 59 11.09 -17.73 -12.56
CA LYS A 59 10.93 -16.32 -12.94
C LYS A 59 9.75 -15.66 -12.18
N ARG A 60 8.68 -16.41 -11.98
CA ARG A 60 7.52 -15.96 -11.20
C ARG A 60 7.91 -15.63 -9.75
N ASP A 61 8.73 -16.48 -9.13
CA ASP A 61 9.16 -16.27 -7.75
C ASP A 61 10.04 -15.03 -7.63
N TYR A 62 10.86 -14.78 -8.62
CA TYR A 62 11.68 -13.57 -8.68
C TYR A 62 10.80 -12.31 -8.78
N ALA A 63 9.76 -12.35 -9.59
CA ALA A 63 8.83 -11.23 -9.73
C ALA A 63 8.07 -10.96 -8.42
N ILE A 64 7.65 -12.01 -7.73
CA ILE A 64 6.97 -11.90 -6.43
C ILE A 64 7.90 -11.28 -5.40
N LEU A 65 9.17 -11.68 -5.40
CA LEU A 65 10.19 -11.13 -4.51
C LEU A 65 10.31 -9.61 -4.64
N HIS A 66 10.35 -9.10 -5.87
CA HIS A 66 10.42 -7.67 -6.12
C HIS A 66 9.13 -6.95 -5.74
N THR A 67 7.98 -7.60 -5.92
CA THR A 67 6.70 -7.04 -5.49
C THR A 67 6.67 -6.87 -3.97
N VAL A 68 7.11 -7.88 -3.23
CA VAL A 68 7.16 -7.82 -1.75
C VAL A 68 8.12 -6.74 -1.29
N ARG A 69 9.28 -6.64 -1.94
CA ARG A 69 10.25 -5.58 -1.65
C ARG A 69 9.63 -4.19 -1.80
N SER A 70 8.91 -3.97 -2.89
CA SER A 70 8.25 -2.69 -3.16
C SER A 70 7.16 -2.39 -2.14
N ILE A 71 6.37 -3.39 -1.75
CA ILE A 71 5.32 -3.23 -0.74
C ILE A 71 5.94 -2.83 0.61
N LEU A 72 6.98 -3.54 1.05
CA LEU A 72 7.63 -3.24 2.31
C LEU A 72 8.26 -1.85 2.31
N LYS A 73 8.91 -1.47 1.22
CA LYS A 73 9.48 -0.15 1.07
C LYS A 73 8.41 0.94 1.15
N ASN A 74 7.28 0.72 0.48
CA ASN A 74 6.18 1.67 0.49
C ASN A 74 5.53 1.79 1.88
N LEU A 75 5.41 0.69 2.61
CA LEU A 75 4.90 0.74 3.98
C LEU A 75 5.79 1.59 4.88
N CYS A 76 7.11 1.39 4.79
CA CYS A 76 8.07 2.16 5.57
C CYS A 76 8.07 3.64 5.21
N GLU A 77 8.08 3.96 3.93
CA GLU A 77 8.06 5.36 3.47
C GLU A 77 6.73 6.04 3.79
N GLY A 78 5.62 5.31 3.70
CA GLY A 78 4.30 5.85 3.97
C GLY A 78 4.10 6.30 5.41
N VAL A 79 4.67 5.60 6.38
CA VAL A 79 4.55 5.98 7.78
C VAL A 79 5.51 7.11 8.18
N VAL A 80 6.48 7.44 7.35
CA VAL A 80 7.42 8.55 7.58
C VAL A 80 6.94 9.83 6.93
N GLY A 81 6.72 9.82 5.62
CA GLY A 81 6.38 11.01 4.84
C GLY A 81 4.96 11.03 4.29
N GLY A 82 4.30 9.89 4.27
CA GLY A 82 2.98 9.75 3.67
C GLY A 82 3.00 9.83 2.15
N TYR A 83 1.84 9.65 1.56
CA TYR A 83 1.68 9.75 0.11
C TYR A 83 0.53 10.70 -0.22
N THR A 84 0.77 11.57 -1.18
CA THR A 84 -0.25 12.46 -1.70
C THR A 84 -0.40 12.25 -3.20
N PHE A 85 -1.60 11.93 -3.62
CA PHE A 85 -1.93 11.75 -5.03
C PHE A 85 -2.88 12.83 -5.48
N LYS A 86 -2.48 13.55 -6.52
CA LYS A 86 -3.33 14.55 -7.15
C LYS A 86 -3.96 13.93 -8.38
N MET A 87 -5.28 13.93 -8.42
CA MET A 87 -6.01 13.32 -9.51
C MET A 87 -6.90 14.34 -10.19
N LYS A 88 -7.12 14.15 -11.47
CA LYS A 88 -8.01 15.00 -12.26
C LYS A 88 -9.20 14.17 -12.72
N ILE A 89 -10.38 14.72 -12.55
CA ILE A 89 -11.60 14.07 -13.02
C ILE A 89 -11.76 14.38 -14.50
N VAL A 90 -11.77 13.33 -15.32
CA VAL A 90 -11.88 13.46 -16.78
C VAL A 90 -13.10 12.69 -17.26
N TYR A 91 -13.92 13.34 -18.04
CA TYR A 91 -15.07 12.72 -18.67
C TYR A 91 -15.29 13.30 -20.06
N ALA A 92 -15.93 12.53 -20.94
CA ALA A 92 -16.22 13.01 -22.30
C ALA A 92 -17.66 13.54 -22.42
N HIS A 93 -18.65 12.73 -22.09
CA HIS A 93 -20.06 13.08 -22.28
C HIS A 93 -20.83 13.24 -20.97
N PHE A 94 -20.68 12.30 -20.05
CA PHE A 94 -21.40 12.33 -18.77
C PHE A 94 -20.57 13.02 -17.70
N PRO A 95 -21.02 14.18 -17.18
CA PRO A 95 -20.29 14.86 -16.11
C PRO A 95 -20.20 14.00 -14.84
N ILE A 96 -18.98 13.73 -14.39
CA ILE A 96 -18.75 12.96 -13.19
C ILE A 96 -18.65 13.89 -11.98
N THR A 97 -19.43 13.59 -10.94
CA THR A 97 -19.38 14.34 -9.69
C THR A 97 -18.75 13.47 -8.62
N VAL A 98 -17.76 14.01 -7.93
CA VAL A 98 -17.08 13.31 -6.83
C VAL A 98 -17.39 14.06 -5.53
N LYS A 99 -17.96 13.34 -4.57
CA LYS A 99 -18.30 13.90 -3.26
C LYS A 99 -17.65 13.09 -2.16
N THR A 100 -17.24 13.74 -1.08
CA THR A 100 -16.69 13.08 0.10
C THR A 100 -17.72 13.18 1.22
N LYS A 101 -18.09 12.02 1.81
CA LYS A 101 -19.12 12.00 2.85
C LYS A 101 -18.85 10.85 3.83
N ASP A 102 -18.85 11.16 5.11
CA ASP A 102 -18.79 10.18 6.22
C ASP A 102 -17.76 9.04 6.02
N GLY A 103 -16.53 9.40 5.66
CA GLY A 103 -15.49 8.41 5.46
C GLY A 103 -15.59 7.64 4.14
N GLN A 104 -16.35 8.16 3.20
CA GLN A 104 -16.53 7.57 1.87
C GLN A 104 -16.36 8.60 0.78
N VAL A 105 -15.92 8.16 -0.38
CA VAL A 105 -15.88 8.96 -1.59
C VAL A 105 -16.96 8.43 -2.53
N LEU A 106 -17.88 9.29 -2.93
CA LEU A 106 -18.97 8.93 -3.83
C LEU A 106 -18.67 9.44 -5.23
N VAL A 107 -18.68 8.54 -6.20
CA VAL A 107 -18.51 8.90 -7.61
C VAL A 107 -19.88 8.77 -8.28
N GLU A 108 -20.46 9.91 -8.64
CA GLU A 108 -21.80 9.96 -9.23
C GLU A 108 -21.75 10.14 -10.74
N ASN A 109 -22.72 9.56 -11.40
CA ASN A 109 -22.91 9.66 -12.85
C ASN A 109 -21.73 9.15 -13.67
N PHE A 110 -21.03 8.13 -13.15
CA PHE A 110 -19.94 7.50 -13.89
C PHE A 110 -20.52 6.79 -15.12
N GLN A 111 -20.21 7.28 -16.29
CA GLN A 111 -20.75 6.79 -17.57
C GLN A 111 -22.29 6.69 -17.58
N GLY A 112 -22.96 7.60 -16.89
CA GLY A 112 -24.42 7.61 -16.85
C GLY A 112 -25.05 6.67 -15.84
N GLU A 113 -24.28 6.05 -14.96
CA GLU A 113 -24.82 5.15 -13.95
C GLU A 113 -25.75 5.89 -12.98
N ARG A 114 -26.87 5.27 -12.65
CA ARG A 114 -27.85 5.86 -11.73
C ARG A 114 -27.41 5.76 -10.26
N ALA A 115 -26.77 4.64 -9.88
CA ALA A 115 -26.28 4.46 -8.52
C ALA A 115 -24.84 4.99 -8.42
N PRO A 116 -24.48 5.69 -7.32
CA PRO A 116 -23.11 6.15 -7.14
C PRO A 116 -22.17 5.00 -6.82
N ARG A 117 -20.93 5.11 -7.26
CA ARG A 117 -19.88 4.19 -6.85
C ARG A 117 -19.28 4.71 -5.56
N VAL A 118 -18.98 3.79 -4.65
CA VAL A 118 -18.50 4.13 -3.31
C VAL A 118 -17.11 3.59 -3.09
N ALA A 119 -16.21 4.45 -2.66
CA ALA A 119 -14.87 4.05 -2.21
C ALA A 119 -14.73 4.42 -0.73
N ARG A 120 -14.23 3.48 0.07
CA ARG A 120 -14.01 3.74 1.49
C ARG A 120 -12.71 4.49 1.70
N ILE A 121 -12.71 5.43 2.63
CA ILE A 121 -11.50 6.11 3.07
C ILE A 121 -10.92 5.31 4.24
N HIS A 122 -9.73 4.77 4.04
CA HIS A 122 -9.09 3.92 5.04
C HIS A 122 -8.21 4.71 5.99
N GLY A 123 -8.29 4.38 7.28
CA GLY A 123 -7.42 4.93 8.31
C GLY A 123 -7.51 6.46 8.41
N ASN A 124 -6.35 7.10 8.46
CA ASN A 124 -6.25 8.55 8.57
C ASN A 124 -6.11 9.26 7.21
N THR A 125 -6.44 8.56 6.13
CA THR A 125 -6.39 9.12 4.78
C THR A 125 -7.35 10.30 4.66
N LYS A 126 -6.87 11.41 4.10
CA LYS A 126 -7.69 12.60 3.86
C LYS A 126 -7.96 12.74 2.38
N VAL A 127 -9.20 12.97 2.03
CA VAL A 127 -9.61 13.17 0.65
C VAL A 127 -10.21 14.57 0.55
N VAL A 128 -9.68 15.36 -0.39
CA VAL A 128 -10.19 16.71 -0.66
C VAL A 128 -10.67 16.77 -2.10
N SER A 129 -11.93 17.13 -2.29
CA SER A 129 -12.53 17.29 -3.59
C SER A 129 -12.75 18.77 -3.86
N LYS A 130 -12.18 19.25 -4.98
CA LYS A 130 -12.42 20.62 -5.45
C LYS A 130 -13.24 20.55 -6.74
N GLY A 131 -14.31 21.28 -6.78
CA GLY A 131 -15.27 21.29 -7.89
C GLY A 131 -14.73 21.64 -9.25
#